data_13b5046e9f9a3690eddbe0aa7217a310
#
_entry.id   13b5046e9f9a3690eddbe0aa7217a310
#
_cell.length_a   1.000
_cell.length_b   1.000
_cell.length_c   1.000
_cell.angle_alpha   90.00
_cell.angle_beta   90.00
_cell.angle_gamma   90.00
#
_symmetry.space_group_name_H-M   'P 1'
#
loop_
_entity.id
_entity.type
_entity.pdbx_description
1 polymer ?
#
loop_
_entity_poly.entity_id
_entity_poly.type
_entity_poly.pdbx_seq_one_letter_code
_entity_poly.pdbx_strand_id
1 'polypeptide(L)'
;GRVLDGRYEILARLARGGMATVYRAQDRRLTRTVAVKVMHDGLGDDAEFARKFDREARSAATLSNPHVVSVFDQGSDNGRPYIVMEFVQGCTLRHIITREAPLPPSRALDLLESVVSALSSAHEAGLVHRDVKPENVLISDRGQIKVADFGLARAVTSQTATATAGL
;
A
#
# COMPACT_ATOMS: atom_id res chain seq x y z
N GLY A 1 12.87 1.65 -19.98
CA GLY A 1 12.36 1.18 -18.69
C GLY A 1 11.24 0.16 -18.89
N ARG A 2 11.02 -0.70 -17.91
CA ARG A 2 9.91 -1.67 -17.94
C ARG A 2 8.57 -0.92 -17.90
N VAL A 3 7.64 -1.33 -18.73
CA VAL A 3 6.28 -0.79 -18.75
C VAL A 3 5.32 -1.92 -18.39
N LEU A 4 4.51 -1.72 -17.36
CA LEU A 4 3.47 -2.65 -16.94
C LEU A 4 2.21 -2.35 -17.74
N ASP A 5 1.63 -3.39 -18.32
CA ASP A 5 0.35 -3.34 -19.04
C ASP A 5 0.29 -2.23 -20.13
N GLY A 6 1.44 -1.92 -20.73
CA GLY A 6 1.58 -0.85 -21.73
C GLY A 6 1.32 0.58 -21.20
N ARG A 7 1.06 0.74 -19.90
CA ARG A 7 0.60 2.00 -19.31
C ARG A 7 1.54 2.58 -18.25
N TYR A 8 2.02 1.75 -17.33
CA TYR A 8 2.78 2.24 -16.16
C TYR A 8 4.28 2.03 -16.38
N GLU A 9 4.99 3.09 -16.72
CA GLU A 9 6.43 3.08 -16.90
C GLU A 9 7.16 3.15 -15.57
N ILE A 10 7.94 2.12 -15.26
CA ILE A 10 8.73 2.05 -14.03
C ILE A 10 9.92 3.03 -14.13
N LEU A 11 10.00 3.95 -13.18
CA LEU A 11 11.06 4.96 -13.10
C LEU A 11 12.13 4.60 -12.07
N ALA A 12 11.70 4.16 -10.88
CA ALA A 12 12.63 3.85 -9.79
C ALA A 12 12.00 2.86 -8.82
N ARG A 13 12.83 2.06 -8.15
CA ARG A 13 12.41 1.23 -7.03
C ARG A 13 12.39 2.06 -5.74
N LEU A 14 11.27 2.05 -5.03
CA LEU A 14 11.11 2.76 -3.75
C LEU A 14 11.38 1.85 -2.55
N ALA A 15 10.84 0.63 -2.57
CA ALA A 15 10.97 -0.32 -1.49
C ALA A 15 10.86 -1.76 -1.98
N ARG A 16 11.46 -2.69 -1.25
CA ARG A 16 11.32 -4.13 -1.48
C ARG A 16 11.00 -4.81 -0.16
N GLY A 17 9.86 -5.49 -0.12
CA GLY A 17 9.45 -6.36 0.98
C GLY A 17 9.55 -7.84 0.62
N GLY A 18 9.10 -8.72 1.53
CA GLY A 18 9.11 -10.18 1.30
C GLY A 18 8.18 -10.64 0.18
N MET A 19 7.07 -9.93 -0.06
CA MET A 19 6.01 -10.35 -0.98
C MET A 19 5.83 -9.45 -2.19
N ALA A 20 6.27 -8.20 -2.10
CA ALA A 20 6.09 -7.21 -3.15
C ALA A 20 7.25 -6.24 -3.21
N THR A 21 7.38 -5.59 -4.35
CA THR A 21 8.27 -4.45 -4.56
C THR A 21 7.43 -3.25 -4.97
N VAL A 22 7.72 -2.10 -4.37
CA VAL A 22 7.05 -0.83 -4.68
C VAL A 22 7.96 0.02 -5.58
N TYR A 23 7.38 0.53 -6.65
CA TYR A 23 8.07 1.37 -7.62
C TYR A 23 7.39 2.73 -7.74
N ARG A 24 8.20 3.75 -8.00
CA ARG A 24 7.71 4.99 -8.59
C ARG A 24 7.56 4.77 -10.09
N ALA A 25 6.42 5.14 -10.64
CA ALA A 25 6.10 4.95 -12.04
C ALA A 25 5.39 6.17 -12.64
N GLN A 26 5.42 6.27 -13.96
CA GLN A 26 4.65 7.24 -14.72
C GLN A 26 3.43 6.55 -15.34
N ASP A 27 2.24 7.02 -14.99
CA ASP A 27 1.02 6.70 -15.73
C ASP A 27 1.04 7.47 -17.05
N ARG A 28 1.34 6.78 -18.15
CA ARG A 28 1.43 7.39 -19.48
C ARG A 28 0.10 7.90 -20.00
N ARG A 29 -1.01 7.31 -19.56
CA ARG A 29 -2.35 7.68 -20.02
C ARG A 29 -2.85 8.95 -19.35
N LEU A 30 -2.63 9.11 -18.05
CA LEU A 30 -3.07 10.28 -17.29
C LEU A 30 -1.93 11.28 -17.01
N THR A 31 -0.73 10.99 -17.49
CA THR A 31 0.46 11.85 -17.37
C THR A 31 0.72 12.27 -15.92
N ARG A 32 0.70 11.31 -15.01
CA ARG A 32 0.94 11.54 -13.57
C ARG A 32 1.89 10.52 -12.96
N THR A 33 2.61 10.94 -11.94
CA THR A 33 3.43 10.03 -11.13
C THR A 33 2.55 9.23 -10.18
N VAL A 34 2.80 7.92 -10.11
CA VAL A 34 2.09 6.98 -9.25
C VAL A 34 3.08 6.07 -8.51
N ALA A 35 2.62 5.43 -7.45
CA ALA A 35 3.31 4.29 -6.84
C ALA A 35 2.68 3.00 -7.35
N VAL A 36 3.50 2.02 -7.70
CA VAL A 36 3.01 0.71 -8.15
C VAL A 36 3.63 -0.37 -7.28
N LYS A 37 2.78 -1.13 -6.62
CA LYS A 37 3.16 -2.30 -5.82
C LYS A 37 2.98 -3.54 -6.66
N VAL A 38 4.08 -4.23 -6.98
CA VAL A 38 4.09 -5.43 -7.81
C VAL A 38 4.39 -6.63 -6.93
N MET A 39 3.52 -7.63 -6.93
CA MET A 39 3.73 -8.88 -6.20
C MET A 39 4.89 -9.67 -6.81
N HIS A 40 5.63 -10.41 -5.96
CA HIS A 40 6.70 -11.27 -6.42
C HIS A 40 6.14 -12.48 -7.19
N ASP A 41 7.01 -13.15 -7.95
CA ASP A 41 6.65 -14.32 -8.76
C ASP A 41 5.97 -15.42 -7.93
N GLY A 42 5.03 -16.13 -8.54
CA GLY A 42 4.34 -17.27 -7.96
C GLY A 42 3.08 -16.93 -7.16
N LEU A 43 2.94 -15.70 -6.66
CA LEU A 43 1.75 -15.30 -5.89
C LEU A 43 0.49 -15.17 -6.77
N GLY A 44 0.66 -14.83 -8.05
CA GLY A 44 -0.45 -14.75 -9.02
C GLY A 44 -0.94 -16.09 -9.53
N ASP A 45 -0.19 -17.19 -9.31
CA ASP A 45 -0.54 -18.52 -9.78
C ASP A 45 -1.62 -19.18 -8.92
N ASP A 46 -1.81 -18.72 -7.67
CA ASP A 46 -2.88 -19.15 -6.79
C ASP A 46 -4.17 -18.36 -7.09
N ALA A 47 -5.16 -19.05 -7.65
CA ALA A 47 -6.45 -18.44 -8.00
C ALA A 47 -7.22 -17.88 -6.79
N GLU A 48 -7.07 -18.47 -5.62
CA GLU A 48 -7.68 -17.98 -4.38
C GLU A 48 -7.02 -16.68 -3.92
N PHE A 49 -5.70 -16.64 -3.95
CA PHE A 49 -4.93 -15.43 -3.67
C PHE A 49 -5.31 -14.30 -4.63
N ALA A 50 -5.33 -14.58 -5.93
CA ALA A 50 -5.68 -13.58 -6.95
C ALA A 50 -7.07 -12.99 -6.72
N ARG A 51 -8.08 -13.81 -6.40
CA ARG A 51 -9.44 -13.35 -6.09
C ARG A 51 -9.51 -12.50 -4.82
N LYS A 52 -8.80 -12.90 -3.77
CA LYS A 52 -8.74 -12.13 -2.51
C LYS A 52 -8.05 -10.80 -2.71
N PHE A 53 -6.92 -10.81 -3.41
CA PHE A 53 -6.18 -9.61 -3.76
C PHE A 53 -7.04 -8.61 -4.54
N ASP A 54 -7.75 -9.08 -5.57
CA ASP A 54 -8.66 -8.29 -6.39
C ASP A 54 -9.78 -7.65 -5.56
N ARG A 55 -10.42 -8.44 -4.69
CA ARG A 55 -11.48 -7.96 -3.81
C ARG A 55 -10.99 -6.93 -2.81
N GLU A 56 -9.85 -7.15 -2.17
CA GLU A 56 -9.27 -6.22 -1.20
C GLU A 56 -8.82 -4.92 -1.87
N ALA A 57 -8.25 -5.01 -3.08
CA ALA A 57 -7.89 -3.84 -3.86
C ALA A 57 -9.12 -2.99 -4.22
N ARG A 58 -10.23 -3.63 -4.64
CA ARG A 58 -11.49 -2.94 -4.92
C ARG A 58 -12.06 -2.27 -3.68
N SER A 59 -12.04 -2.95 -2.55
CA SER A 59 -12.50 -2.37 -1.28
C SER A 59 -11.66 -1.16 -0.86
N ALA A 60 -10.34 -1.27 -0.96
CA ALA A 60 -9.43 -0.16 -0.67
C ALA A 60 -9.64 1.03 -1.63
N ALA A 61 -9.97 0.77 -2.90
CA ALA A 61 -10.24 1.80 -3.90
C ALA A 61 -11.50 2.62 -3.60
N THR A 62 -12.42 2.11 -2.79
CA THR A 62 -13.64 2.86 -2.38
C THR A 62 -13.38 3.87 -1.26
N LEU A 63 -12.24 3.77 -0.57
CA LEU A 63 -11.90 4.69 0.51
C LEU A 63 -11.59 6.08 -0.04
N SER A 64 -12.25 7.09 0.53
CA SER A 64 -12.02 8.50 0.24
C SER A 64 -11.81 9.25 1.56
N ASN A 65 -10.56 9.43 1.94
CA ASN A 65 -10.16 10.14 3.15
C ASN A 65 -8.80 10.79 2.90
N PRO A 66 -8.56 12.05 3.31
CA PRO A 66 -7.28 12.73 3.07
C PRO A 66 -6.08 12.06 3.74
N HIS A 67 -6.32 11.19 4.73
CA HIS A 67 -5.30 10.44 5.46
C HIS A 67 -5.17 8.98 5.01
N VAL A 68 -5.77 8.62 3.87
CA VAL A 68 -5.64 7.31 3.24
C VAL A 68 -4.95 7.46 1.89
N VAL A 69 -3.93 6.65 1.63
CA VAL A 69 -3.32 6.54 0.30
C VAL A 69 -4.36 5.99 -0.67
N SER A 70 -4.70 6.77 -1.71
CA SER A 70 -5.71 6.37 -2.68
C SER A 70 -5.22 5.24 -3.56
N VAL A 71 -6.06 4.25 -3.80
CA VAL A 71 -5.86 3.21 -4.81
C VAL A 71 -6.50 3.66 -6.12
N PHE A 72 -5.73 3.69 -7.19
CA PHE A 72 -6.17 4.18 -8.49
C PHE A 72 -6.53 3.08 -9.48
N ASP A 73 -5.82 1.95 -9.42
CA ASP A 73 -5.96 0.87 -10.38
C ASP A 73 -5.37 -0.42 -9.82
N GLN A 74 -5.70 -1.53 -10.46
CA GLN A 74 -5.10 -2.83 -10.18
C GLN A 74 -5.08 -3.67 -11.46
N GLY A 75 -4.17 -4.62 -11.54
CA GLY A 75 -4.08 -5.48 -12.69
C GLY A 75 -3.07 -6.61 -12.51
N SER A 76 -2.72 -7.24 -13.62
CA SER A 76 -1.69 -8.28 -13.65
C SER A 76 -0.82 -8.11 -14.89
N ASP A 77 0.50 -8.15 -14.70
CA ASP A 77 1.48 -8.10 -15.77
C ASP A 77 2.38 -9.32 -15.72
N ASN A 78 2.37 -10.15 -16.76
CA ASN A 78 3.09 -11.43 -16.83
C ASN A 78 2.81 -12.35 -15.63
N GLY A 79 1.54 -12.47 -15.21
CA GLY A 79 1.11 -13.29 -14.08
C GLY A 79 1.40 -12.69 -12.70
N ARG A 80 1.95 -11.49 -12.61
CA ARG A 80 2.22 -10.78 -11.35
C ARG A 80 1.13 -9.76 -11.07
N PRO A 81 0.34 -9.93 -10.01
CA PRO A 81 -0.61 -8.92 -9.60
C PRO A 81 0.10 -7.61 -9.21
N TYR A 82 -0.51 -6.49 -9.55
CA TYR A 82 -0.03 -5.18 -9.13
C TYR A 82 -1.18 -4.26 -8.71
N ILE A 83 -0.85 -3.29 -7.86
CA ILE A 83 -1.76 -2.22 -7.45
C ILE A 83 -1.10 -0.89 -7.75
N VAL A 84 -1.86 0.01 -8.35
CA VAL A 84 -1.47 1.40 -8.62
C VAL A 84 -2.11 2.30 -7.58
N MET A 85 -1.30 3.11 -6.93
CA MET A 85 -1.75 3.98 -5.85
C MET A 85 -1.13 5.36 -5.95
N GLU A 86 -1.66 6.27 -5.16
CA GLU A 86 -1.13 7.61 -4.97
C GLU A 86 0.35 7.55 -4.61
N PHE A 87 1.17 8.33 -5.31
CA PHE A 87 2.56 8.54 -4.94
C PHE A 87 2.66 9.65 -3.91
N VAL A 88 3.13 9.31 -2.72
CA VAL A 88 3.37 10.27 -1.63
C VAL A 88 4.86 10.59 -1.59
N GLN A 89 5.21 11.81 -1.98
CA GLN A 89 6.60 12.29 -1.90
C GLN A 89 6.90 12.74 -0.46
N GLY A 90 7.78 12.01 0.20
CA GLY A 90 8.13 12.23 1.59
C GLY A 90 8.84 11.01 2.18
N CYS A 91 8.49 10.66 3.40
CA CYS A 91 9.10 9.53 4.11
C CYS A 91 8.05 8.73 4.90
N THR A 92 8.47 7.61 5.48
CA THR A 92 7.65 6.83 6.40
C THR A 92 7.77 7.38 7.83
N LEU A 93 6.76 7.09 8.65
CA LEU A 93 6.84 7.37 10.09
C LEU A 93 8.01 6.59 10.74
N ARG A 94 8.33 5.39 10.25
CA ARG A 94 9.52 4.64 10.71
C ARG A 94 10.80 5.45 10.52
N HIS A 95 10.96 6.10 9.40
CA HIS A 95 12.11 6.95 9.12
C HIS A 95 12.21 8.11 10.13
N ILE A 96 11.09 8.77 10.42
CA ILE A 96 11.05 9.86 11.41
C ILE A 96 11.38 9.35 12.82
N ILE A 97 10.79 8.24 13.25
CA ILE A 97 11.08 7.64 14.54
C ILE A 97 12.56 7.31 14.69
N THR A 98 13.15 6.73 13.66
CA THR A 98 14.57 6.34 13.69
C THR A 98 15.51 7.55 13.82
N ARG A 99 15.13 8.68 13.22
CA ARG A 99 15.98 9.90 13.23
C ARG A 99 15.69 10.85 14.39
N GLU A 100 14.45 10.93 14.88
CA GLU A 100 14.00 12.02 15.74
C GLU A 100 13.38 11.56 17.07
N ALA A 101 13.22 10.24 17.27
CA ALA A 101 12.63 9.77 18.53
C ALA A 101 13.52 10.08 19.75
N PRO A 102 12.90 10.37 20.92
CA PRO A 102 11.46 10.41 21.19
C PRO A 102 10.79 11.66 20.59
N LEU A 103 9.60 11.46 20.04
CA LEU A 103 8.81 12.57 19.50
C LEU A 103 8.14 13.35 20.64
N PRO A 104 7.99 14.69 20.52
CA PRO A 104 7.18 15.46 21.45
C PRO A 104 5.74 14.91 21.52
N PRO A 105 5.12 14.82 22.71
CA PRO A 105 3.77 14.27 22.85
C PRO A 105 2.71 14.93 21.95
N SER A 106 2.78 16.25 21.76
CA SER A 106 1.87 16.97 20.87
C SER A 106 1.97 16.51 19.42
N ARG A 107 3.19 16.31 18.92
CA ARG A 107 3.44 15.80 17.57
C ARG A 107 2.97 14.36 17.41
N ALA A 108 3.21 13.51 18.41
CA ALA A 108 2.73 12.13 18.42
C ALA A 108 1.20 12.06 18.38
N LEU A 109 0.51 12.91 19.12
CA LEU A 109 -0.95 12.99 19.14
C LEU A 109 -1.52 13.45 17.78
N ASP A 110 -0.91 14.44 17.14
CA ASP A 110 -1.34 14.91 15.80
C ASP A 110 -1.20 13.80 14.77
N LEU A 111 -0.10 13.06 14.80
CA LEU A 111 0.11 11.90 13.92
C LEU A 111 -0.95 10.82 14.17
N LEU A 112 -1.22 10.48 15.41
CA LEU A 112 -2.21 9.47 15.79
C LEU A 112 -3.63 9.88 15.42
N GLU A 113 -3.98 11.15 15.56
CA GLU A 113 -5.30 11.67 15.15
C GLU A 113 -5.56 11.41 13.65
N SER A 114 -4.58 11.69 12.81
CA SER A 114 -4.66 11.44 11.36
C SER A 114 -4.78 9.94 11.05
N VAL A 115 -4.01 9.09 11.74
CA VAL A 115 -4.08 7.63 11.57
C VAL A 115 -5.44 7.10 12.01
N VAL A 116 -5.96 7.56 13.14
CA VAL A 116 -7.29 7.16 13.64
C VAL A 116 -8.39 7.58 12.67
N SER A 117 -8.31 8.79 12.08
CA SER A 117 -9.25 9.23 11.05
C SER A 117 -9.25 8.29 9.84
N ALA A 118 -8.07 7.89 9.36
CA ALA A 118 -7.95 6.93 8.26
C ALA A 118 -8.56 5.56 8.61
N LEU A 119 -8.27 5.04 9.80
CA LEU A 119 -8.80 3.76 10.27
C LEU A 119 -10.32 3.80 10.46
N SER A 120 -10.84 4.89 11.01
CA SER A 120 -12.29 5.09 11.18
C SER A 120 -13.02 5.06 9.85
N SER A 121 -12.51 5.77 8.85
CA SER A 121 -13.04 5.77 7.49
C SER A 121 -13.07 4.36 6.87
N ALA A 122 -12.01 3.59 7.04
CA ALA A 122 -11.93 2.21 6.57
C ALA A 122 -12.94 1.29 7.29
N HIS A 123 -13.03 1.39 8.61
CA HIS A 123 -13.96 0.59 9.41
C HIS A 123 -15.42 0.88 9.06
N GLU A 124 -15.79 2.12 8.80
CA GLU A 124 -17.12 2.50 8.30
C GLU A 124 -17.45 1.86 6.95
N ALA A 125 -16.44 1.67 6.10
CA ALA A 125 -16.55 0.96 4.82
C ALA A 125 -16.45 -0.58 4.95
N GLY A 126 -16.34 -1.11 6.16
CA GLY A 126 -16.22 -2.55 6.43
C GLY A 126 -14.82 -3.12 6.19
N LEU A 127 -13.80 -2.27 6.06
CA LEU A 127 -12.42 -2.66 5.79
C LEU A 127 -11.55 -2.50 7.04
N VAL A 128 -10.84 -3.56 7.41
CA VAL A 128 -9.87 -3.57 8.52
C VAL A 128 -8.45 -3.61 7.96
N HIS A 129 -7.58 -2.72 8.44
CA HIS A 129 -6.21 -2.58 7.93
C HIS A 129 -5.36 -3.85 8.16
N ARG A 130 -5.31 -4.34 9.39
CA ARG A 130 -4.60 -5.55 9.85
C ARG A 130 -3.07 -5.49 9.89
N ASP A 131 -2.47 -4.42 9.42
CA ASP A 131 -1.01 -4.25 9.42
C ASP A 131 -0.61 -2.80 9.71
N VAL A 132 -1.22 -2.20 10.73
CA VAL A 132 -0.88 -0.83 11.16
C VAL A 132 0.50 -0.84 11.80
N LYS A 133 1.42 -0.13 11.19
CA LYS A 133 2.80 0.01 11.65
C LYS A 133 3.44 1.28 11.08
N PRO A 134 4.54 1.77 11.66
CA PRO A 134 5.18 3.01 11.19
C PRO A 134 5.63 2.97 9.72
N GLU A 135 5.93 1.81 9.16
CA GLU A 135 6.28 1.64 7.76
C GLU A 135 5.11 1.91 6.81
N ASN A 136 3.87 1.74 7.28
CA ASN A 136 2.64 1.96 6.53
C ASN A 136 2.02 3.34 6.79
N VAL A 137 2.68 4.22 7.52
CA VAL A 137 2.29 5.61 7.70
C VAL A 137 3.27 6.49 6.94
N LEU A 138 2.77 7.19 5.92
CA LEU A 138 3.56 8.08 5.07
C LEU A 138 3.34 9.53 5.49
N ILE A 139 4.42 10.31 5.44
CA ILE A 139 4.39 11.74 5.74
C ILE A 139 4.97 12.46 4.54
N SER A 140 4.13 13.28 3.88
CA SER A 140 4.55 14.02 2.70
C SER A 140 5.50 15.16 3.07
N ASP A 141 6.23 15.68 2.08
CA ASP A 141 7.09 16.86 2.24
C ASP A 141 6.31 18.10 2.70
N ARG A 142 4.98 18.10 2.55
CA ARG A 142 4.08 19.14 3.04
C ARG A 142 3.48 18.85 4.43
N GLY A 143 3.91 17.76 5.08
CA GLY A 143 3.43 17.36 6.39
C GLY A 143 2.09 16.61 6.41
N GLN A 144 1.56 16.20 5.26
CA GLN A 144 0.33 15.39 5.19
C GLN A 144 0.60 13.96 5.65
N ILE A 145 -0.26 13.44 6.51
CA ILE A 145 -0.18 12.07 7.02
C ILE A 145 -1.12 11.19 6.22
N LYS A 146 -0.60 10.07 5.69
CA LYS A 146 -1.40 9.12 4.91
C LYS A 146 -1.07 7.69 5.31
N VAL A 147 -2.10 6.88 5.52
CA VAL A 147 -1.97 5.45 5.82
C VAL A 147 -2.08 4.65 4.53
N ALA A 148 -1.12 3.76 4.32
CA ALA A 148 -1.01 2.90 3.15
C ALA A 148 -1.33 1.44 3.47
N ASP A 149 -1.54 0.63 2.43
CA ASP A 149 -1.65 -0.84 2.48
C ASP A 149 -2.87 -1.38 3.25
N PHE A 150 -4.02 -0.72 3.12
CA PHE A 150 -5.28 -1.22 3.66
C PHE A 150 -5.68 -2.55 2.99
N GLY A 151 -6.01 -3.54 3.83
CA GLY A 151 -6.64 -4.80 3.41
C GLY A 151 -5.70 -5.84 2.77
N LEU A 152 -4.53 -5.46 2.27
CA LEU A 152 -3.61 -6.35 1.55
C LEU A 152 -3.02 -7.45 2.44
N ALA A 153 -2.86 -7.22 3.73
CA ALA A 153 -2.35 -8.20 4.68
C ALA A 153 -3.23 -9.46 4.78
N ARG A 154 -4.53 -9.36 4.52
CA ARG A 154 -5.45 -10.50 4.58
C ARG A 154 -5.22 -11.53 3.47
N ALA A 155 -4.89 -11.10 2.27
CA ALA A 155 -4.53 -11.99 1.17
C ALA A 155 -3.27 -12.80 1.52
N VAL A 156 -2.32 -12.14 2.18
CA VAL A 156 -1.03 -12.68 2.61
C VAL A 156 -1.16 -13.69 3.75
N THR A 157 -1.94 -13.37 4.80
CA THR A 157 -2.06 -14.21 6.00
C THR A 157 -2.71 -15.57 5.69
N SER A 158 -3.62 -15.63 4.72
CA SER A 158 -4.27 -16.87 4.34
C SER A 158 -3.33 -17.83 3.58
N GLN A 159 -2.32 -17.34 2.86
CA GLN A 159 -1.29 -18.19 2.25
C GLN A 159 -0.37 -18.84 3.30
N THR A 160 0.02 -18.08 4.32
CA THR A 160 0.87 -18.60 5.41
C THR A 160 0.14 -19.66 6.23
N ALA A 161 -1.16 -19.46 6.47
CA ALA A 161 -1.99 -20.44 7.19
C ALA A 161 -2.16 -21.76 6.40
N THR A 162 -2.29 -21.67 5.08
CA THR A 162 -2.41 -22.86 4.22
C THR A 162 -1.08 -23.61 4.12
N ALA A 163 0.04 -22.91 4.10
CA ALA A 163 1.37 -23.53 4.10
C ALA A 163 1.72 -24.22 5.43
N THR A 164 1.17 -23.73 6.56
CA THR A 164 1.41 -24.33 7.89
C THR A 164 0.48 -25.52 8.18
N ALA A 165 -0.69 -25.56 7.56
CA ALA A 165 -1.64 -26.68 7.69
C ALA A 165 -1.24 -27.92 6.87
N GLY A 166 -0.22 -27.82 6.03
CA GLY A 166 0.34 -28.93 5.23
C GLY A 166 1.55 -29.62 5.85
N LEU A 167 1.91 -29.30 7.08
CA LEU A 167 2.91 -29.99 7.90
C LEU A 167 2.21 -30.70 9.03
#